data_d28439af90521524001a8feb6e0b3f81
#
_entry.id   d28439af90521524001a8feb6e0b3f81
#
_cell.length_a   1.000
_cell.length_b   1.000
_cell.length_c   1.000
_cell.angle_alpha   90.00
_cell.angle_beta   90.00
_cell.angle_gamma   90.00
#
_symmetry.space_group_name_H-M   'P 1'
#
loop_
_entity.id
_entity.type
_entity.pdbx_description
1 polymer ?
#
loop_
_entity_poly.entity_id
_entity_poly.type
_entity_poly.pdbx_seq_one_letter_code
_entity_poly.pdbx_strand_id
1 'polypeptide(L)'
;MKNADVAIIGGGIVGLATGWQITQRFPQTSVLILEKENELALHQTGHNSGVLHSGIYYKPGSLRAINCREGIKAMKAFCTAEEIPWDECGKVIVAVDESEFGALDNIFERGQQNGVVCEMIDEARLKEYEPHVAGIRGIHVPETGIVDYRQVAVRLGERIQEKGHLIQTGAEVVGIKHHADGITLQTRAGDFTAKQVINCGGLFSDRVARLGGAHPDSKIVPFRGEYYELKPEAEHLCKSLIYPVPNPEFPFLGVHFTRMIHGGVECGPNAVWAFAREGYTKSNINLRDLLEAATYPGFLKMACKYWKTGLGEMWRSFSKPAFVEALQRLIPEIRSEHLVAAPAGVRAQALGPDGSLVDDFLIDESDRMINVLNAPSPAATSSLRIGQSIVDLLAPRIQ
;
A
#
# COMPACT_ATOMS: atom_id res chain seq x y z
N MET A 1 9.15 -29.32 -16.92
CA MET A 1 9.04 -28.31 -15.86
C MET A 1 9.92 -27.12 -16.21
N LYS A 2 9.44 -25.90 -16.02
CA LYS A 2 10.26 -24.71 -16.18
C LYS A 2 11.02 -24.49 -14.86
N ASN A 3 12.35 -24.44 -14.92
CA ASN A 3 13.22 -24.29 -13.76
C ASN A 3 13.74 -22.87 -13.69
N ALA A 4 13.86 -22.33 -12.50
CA ALA A 4 14.50 -21.02 -12.24
C ALA A 4 15.42 -21.11 -11.01
N ASP A 5 16.37 -20.19 -10.90
CA ASP A 5 17.14 -20.06 -9.67
C ASP A 5 16.29 -19.44 -8.57
N VAL A 6 15.49 -18.41 -8.91
CA VAL A 6 14.60 -17.72 -7.99
C VAL A 6 13.19 -17.64 -8.57
N ALA A 7 12.19 -18.10 -7.82
CA ALA A 7 10.79 -17.87 -8.12
C ALA A 7 10.19 -16.83 -7.16
N ILE A 8 9.41 -15.90 -7.69
CA ILE A 8 8.68 -14.88 -6.93
C ILE A 8 7.19 -15.14 -7.07
N ILE A 9 6.47 -15.27 -5.97
CA ILE A 9 5.01 -15.45 -5.93
C ILE A 9 4.36 -14.10 -5.73
N GLY A 10 3.65 -13.60 -6.75
CA GLY A 10 2.94 -12.33 -6.79
C GLY A 10 3.53 -11.34 -7.78
N GLY A 11 2.72 -10.96 -8.78
CA GLY A 11 3.00 -9.95 -9.81
C GLY A 11 2.54 -8.54 -9.44
N GLY A 12 2.47 -8.24 -8.13
CA GLY A 12 2.29 -6.89 -7.62
C GLY A 12 3.61 -6.11 -7.57
N ILE A 13 3.54 -4.81 -7.25
CA ILE A 13 4.69 -3.90 -7.32
C ILE A 13 5.88 -4.35 -6.45
N VAL A 14 5.65 -5.00 -5.30
CA VAL A 14 6.73 -5.50 -4.43
C VAL A 14 7.45 -6.68 -5.08
N GLY A 15 6.70 -7.65 -5.63
CA GLY A 15 7.29 -8.80 -6.33
C GLY A 15 8.05 -8.39 -7.59
N LEU A 16 7.47 -7.48 -8.38
CA LEU A 16 8.10 -6.96 -9.60
C LEU A 16 9.34 -6.12 -9.29
N ALA A 17 9.29 -5.25 -8.27
CA ALA A 17 10.46 -4.50 -7.82
C ALA A 17 11.58 -5.43 -7.31
N THR A 18 11.23 -6.50 -6.59
CA THR A 18 12.18 -7.52 -6.15
C THR A 18 12.82 -8.23 -7.35
N GLY A 19 11.99 -8.68 -8.30
CA GLY A 19 12.48 -9.31 -9.54
C GLY A 19 13.42 -8.39 -10.31
N TRP A 20 13.04 -7.13 -10.47
CA TRP A 20 13.87 -6.11 -11.11
C TRP A 20 15.22 -5.95 -10.40
N GLN A 21 15.24 -5.82 -9.07
CA GLN A 21 16.49 -5.70 -8.30
C GLN A 21 17.39 -6.94 -8.45
N ILE A 22 16.83 -8.16 -8.51
CA ILE A 22 17.59 -9.37 -8.77
C ILE A 22 18.26 -9.27 -10.15
N THR A 23 17.52 -8.88 -11.19
CA THR A 23 18.06 -8.77 -12.55
C THR A 23 19.15 -7.71 -12.70
N GLN A 24 19.15 -6.69 -11.85
CA GLN A 24 20.21 -5.66 -11.84
C GLN A 24 21.48 -6.16 -11.13
N ARG A 25 21.31 -6.79 -9.97
CA ARG A 25 22.44 -7.18 -9.11
C ARG A 25 23.03 -8.53 -9.48
N PHE A 26 22.22 -9.47 -9.97
CA PHE A 26 22.59 -10.83 -10.31
C PHE A 26 22.13 -11.20 -11.73
N PRO A 27 22.74 -10.64 -12.78
CA PRO A 27 22.24 -10.77 -14.15
C PRO A 27 22.29 -12.20 -14.71
N GLN A 28 23.02 -13.12 -14.05
CA GLN A 28 23.07 -14.54 -14.43
C GLN A 28 22.03 -15.40 -13.70
N THR A 29 21.35 -14.86 -12.70
CA THR A 29 20.33 -15.57 -11.92
C THR A 29 19.01 -15.56 -12.68
N SER A 30 18.50 -16.74 -13.03
CA SER A 30 17.22 -16.85 -13.70
C SER A 30 16.05 -16.56 -12.74
N VAL A 31 15.14 -15.65 -13.14
CA VAL A 31 14.00 -15.23 -12.34
C VAL A 31 12.70 -15.68 -13.01
N LEU A 32 11.80 -16.26 -12.21
CA LEU A 32 10.43 -16.58 -12.57
C LEU A 32 9.47 -15.83 -11.65
N ILE A 33 8.54 -15.07 -12.20
CA ILE A 33 7.45 -14.45 -11.43
C ILE A 33 6.15 -15.20 -11.74
N LEU A 34 5.44 -15.62 -10.71
CA LEU A 34 4.15 -16.31 -10.80
C LEU A 34 3.04 -15.38 -10.30
N GLU A 35 2.12 -15.01 -11.19
CA GLU A 35 0.94 -14.21 -10.87
C GLU A 35 -0.32 -15.04 -11.06
N LYS A 36 -1.24 -14.99 -10.09
CA LYS A 36 -2.49 -15.75 -10.13
C LYS A 36 -3.50 -15.21 -11.15
N GLU A 37 -3.49 -13.90 -11.37
CA GLU A 37 -4.36 -13.24 -12.33
C GLU A 37 -3.82 -13.33 -13.75
N ASN A 38 -4.63 -12.95 -14.73
CA ASN A 38 -4.23 -12.92 -16.14
C ASN A 38 -3.38 -11.69 -16.50
N GLU A 39 -3.34 -10.70 -15.63
CA GLU A 39 -2.57 -9.47 -15.76
C GLU A 39 -1.82 -9.15 -14.49
N LEU A 40 -0.76 -8.32 -14.61
CA LEU A 40 0.00 -7.82 -13.48
C LEU A 40 -0.74 -6.69 -12.75
N ALA A 41 -0.45 -6.55 -11.47
CA ALA A 41 -0.85 -5.39 -10.66
C ALA A 41 -2.36 -5.17 -10.51
N LEU A 42 -3.20 -6.21 -10.63
CA LEU A 42 -4.66 -6.11 -10.56
C LEU A 42 -5.21 -5.89 -9.14
N HIS A 43 -4.42 -6.10 -8.10
CA HIS A 43 -4.86 -5.97 -6.70
C HIS A 43 -4.41 -4.65 -6.07
N GLN A 44 -3.82 -4.66 -4.87
CA GLN A 44 -3.41 -3.45 -4.12
C GLN A 44 -2.59 -2.45 -4.95
N THR A 45 -1.80 -2.94 -5.90
CA THR A 45 -0.98 -2.10 -6.80
C THR A 45 -1.83 -1.27 -7.76
N GLY A 46 -2.94 -1.81 -8.25
CA GLY A 46 -3.89 -1.11 -9.14
C GLY A 46 -5.05 -0.44 -8.38
N HIS A 47 -5.10 -0.57 -7.04
CA HIS A 47 -6.20 -0.07 -6.20
C HIS A 47 -5.65 0.73 -5.03
N ASN A 48 -5.04 1.87 -5.32
CA ASN A 48 -4.46 2.80 -4.35
C ASN A 48 -4.55 4.25 -4.87
N SER A 49 -4.30 5.21 -4.00
CA SER A 49 -4.42 6.64 -4.32
C SER A 49 -3.28 7.22 -5.16
N GLY A 50 -2.32 6.44 -5.62
CA GLY A 50 -1.23 6.91 -6.49
C GLY A 50 -0.23 7.88 -5.82
N VAL A 51 -0.26 8.05 -4.51
CA VAL A 51 0.56 9.05 -3.82
C VAL A 51 2.02 8.60 -3.65
N LEU A 52 2.95 9.42 -4.09
CA LEU A 52 4.38 9.36 -3.78
C LEU A 52 4.61 10.00 -2.40
N HIS A 53 4.62 9.17 -1.36
CA HIS A 53 4.69 9.63 0.03
C HIS A 53 6.07 10.14 0.41
N SER A 54 6.13 11.24 1.17
CA SER A 54 7.38 11.84 1.67
C SER A 54 7.97 11.14 2.90
N GLY A 55 7.17 10.40 3.68
CA GLY A 55 7.63 9.76 4.92
C GLY A 55 7.42 10.60 6.19
N ILE A 56 6.69 11.72 6.11
CA ILE A 56 6.53 12.69 7.21
C ILE A 56 5.90 12.09 8.48
N TYR A 57 5.00 11.10 8.35
CA TYR A 57 4.26 10.53 9.48
C TYR A 57 5.02 9.46 10.26
N TYR A 58 6.07 8.85 9.66
CA TYR A 58 6.65 7.63 10.19
C TYR A 58 7.64 7.88 11.32
N LYS A 59 7.73 6.92 12.24
CA LYS A 59 8.68 6.97 13.35
C LYS A 59 10.10 7.09 12.81
N PRO A 60 10.86 8.11 13.19
CA PRO A 60 12.25 8.25 12.78
C PRO A 60 13.07 7.00 13.10
N GLY A 61 13.91 6.58 12.15
CA GLY A 61 14.75 5.38 12.27
C GLY A 61 14.04 4.05 12.04
N SER A 62 12.71 4.02 11.85
CA SER A 62 12.00 2.79 11.44
C SER A 62 12.33 2.41 9.99
N LEU A 63 12.25 1.11 9.67
CA LEU A 63 12.42 0.62 8.30
C LEU A 63 11.43 1.31 7.35
N ARG A 64 10.22 1.56 7.83
CA ARG A 64 9.18 2.26 7.07
C ARG A 64 9.58 3.69 6.70
N ALA A 65 10.18 4.45 7.63
CA ALA A 65 10.67 5.80 7.37
C ALA A 65 11.84 5.78 6.38
N ILE A 66 12.85 4.94 6.63
CA ILE A 66 14.05 4.82 5.79
C ILE A 66 13.66 4.39 4.37
N ASN A 67 12.88 3.32 4.22
CA ASN A 67 12.47 2.81 2.92
C ASN A 67 11.59 3.81 2.17
N CYS A 68 10.78 4.62 2.86
CA CYS A 68 9.99 5.67 2.22
C CYS A 68 10.88 6.79 1.68
N ARG A 69 11.83 7.29 2.47
CA ARG A 69 12.73 8.39 2.07
C ARG A 69 13.65 8.02 0.89
N GLU A 70 14.21 6.81 0.92
CA GLU A 70 15.03 6.31 -0.19
C GLU A 70 14.15 5.88 -1.38
N GLY A 71 12.99 5.28 -1.09
CA GLY A 71 12.06 4.77 -2.08
C GLY A 71 11.46 5.86 -2.96
N ILE A 72 11.06 7.00 -2.39
CA ILE A 72 10.50 8.11 -3.19
C ILE A 72 11.53 8.64 -4.19
N LYS A 73 12.81 8.73 -3.80
CA LYS A 73 13.88 9.16 -4.70
C LYS A 73 14.09 8.15 -5.82
N ALA A 74 14.18 6.86 -5.47
CA ALA A 74 14.33 5.79 -6.44
C ALA A 74 13.15 5.69 -7.40
N MET A 75 11.92 5.87 -6.89
CA MET A 75 10.69 5.83 -7.69
C MET A 75 10.63 6.99 -8.67
N LYS A 76 10.89 8.21 -8.24
CA LYS A 76 10.96 9.39 -9.14
C LYS A 76 12.02 9.20 -10.23
N ALA A 77 13.22 8.71 -9.86
CA ALA A 77 14.29 8.41 -10.82
C ALA A 77 13.87 7.34 -11.84
N PHE A 78 13.22 6.25 -11.37
CA PHE A 78 12.71 5.19 -12.24
C PHE A 78 11.64 5.72 -13.19
N CYS A 79 10.64 6.44 -12.69
CA CYS A 79 9.58 7.01 -13.51
C CYS A 79 10.13 7.96 -14.58
N THR A 80 11.11 8.80 -14.22
CA THR A 80 11.77 9.69 -15.17
C THR A 80 12.54 8.92 -16.25
N ALA A 81 13.32 7.89 -15.85
CA ALA A 81 14.10 7.07 -16.79
C ALA A 81 13.22 6.23 -17.73
N GLU A 82 12.04 5.82 -17.28
CA GLU A 82 11.09 4.99 -18.04
C GLU A 82 9.96 5.79 -18.69
N GLU A 83 10.05 7.14 -18.65
CA GLU A 83 9.05 8.06 -19.23
C GLU A 83 7.63 7.83 -18.68
N ILE A 84 7.52 7.38 -17.41
CA ILE A 84 6.24 7.23 -16.73
C ILE A 84 5.85 8.59 -16.14
N PRO A 85 4.65 9.11 -16.47
CA PRO A 85 4.19 10.39 -15.92
C PRO A 85 4.09 10.36 -14.40
N TRP A 86 4.67 11.36 -13.76
CA TRP A 86 4.54 11.64 -12.33
C TRP A 86 4.57 13.15 -12.10
N ASP A 87 3.98 13.62 -10.99
CA ASP A 87 3.90 15.04 -10.69
C ASP A 87 4.18 15.28 -9.20
N GLU A 88 5.04 16.25 -8.90
CA GLU A 88 5.35 16.72 -7.56
C GLU A 88 4.38 17.85 -7.18
N CYS A 89 3.11 17.49 -7.00
CA CYS A 89 2.02 18.44 -6.76
C CYS A 89 2.00 19.04 -5.36
N GLY A 90 2.81 18.51 -4.44
CA GLY A 90 2.80 18.91 -3.04
C GLY A 90 1.62 18.34 -2.24
N LYS A 91 1.68 18.57 -0.92
CA LYS A 91 0.64 18.17 0.02
C LYS A 91 0.53 19.18 1.15
N VAL A 92 -0.69 19.45 1.61
CA VAL A 92 -0.96 20.16 2.86
C VAL A 92 -1.54 19.18 3.90
N ILE A 93 -1.02 19.24 5.13
CA ILE A 93 -1.60 18.57 6.30
C ILE A 93 -2.25 19.65 7.14
N VAL A 94 -3.55 19.51 7.39
CA VAL A 94 -4.40 20.60 7.84
C VAL A 94 -4.95 20.32 9.22
N ALA A 95 -4.70 21.23 10.16
CA ALA A 95 -5.42 21.32 11.43
C ALA A 95 -6.60 22.28 11.27
N VAL A 96 -7.80 21.78 11.57
CA VAL A 96 -9.06 22.55 11.49
C VAL A 96 -9.52 23.04 12.86
N ASP A 97 -8.85 22.60 13.92
CA ASP A 97 -9.14 22.93 15.31
C ASP A 97 -7.83 23.03 16.11
N GLU A 98 -7.79 23.93 17.12
CA GLU A 98 -6.60 24.12 17.96
C GLU A 98 -6.20 22.86 18.75
N SER A 99 -7.14 22.00 19.07
CA SER A 99 -6.86 20.69 19.73
C SER A 99 -5.97 19.77 18.89
N GLU A 100 -5.89 19.99 17.58
CA GLU A 100 -5.04 19.23 16.64
C GLU A 100 -3.60 19.74 16.57
N PHE A 101 -3.29 20.91 17.15
CA PHE A 101 -1.96 21.54 17.04
C PHE A 101 -0.83 20.67 17.59
N GLY A 102 -1.02 20.05 18.77
CA GLY A 102 0.00 19.21 19.36
C GLY A 102 0.33 17.98 18.49
N ALA A 103 -0.67 17.40 17.82
CA ALA A 103 -0.46 16.31 16.88
C ALA A 103 0.22 16.80 15.58
N LEU A 104 -0.15 17.99 15.10
CA LEU A 104 0.47 18.63 13.94
C LEU A 104 1.95 18.92 14.19
N ASP A 105 2.30 19.48 15.37
CA ASP A 105 3.68 19.79 15.77
C ASP A 105 4.53 18.50 15.82
N ASN A 106 3.99 17.42 16.39
CA ASN A 106 4.66 16.11 16.40
C ASN A 106 4.93 15.56 14.98
N ILE A 107 4.01 15.79 14.03
CA ILE A 107 4.20 15.38 12.63
C ILE A 107 5.31 16.19 11.99
N PHE A 108 5.34 17.50 12.24
CA PHE A 108 6.37 18.39 11.74
C PHE A 108 7.77 17.99 12.23
N GLU A 109 7.91 17.78 13.54
CA GLU A 109 9.17 17.30 14.14
C GLU A 109 9.63 15.96 13.56
N ARG A 110 8.73 14.98 13.39
CA ARG A 110 9.05 13.72 12.72
C ARG A 110 9.48 13.92 11.27
N GLY A 111 8.80 14.83 10.56
CA GLY A 111 9.17 15.20 9.20
C GLY A 111 10.61 15.71 9.13
N GLN A 112 10.97 16.66 9.99
CA GLN A 112 12.33 17.18 10.07
C GLN A 112 13.35 16.09 10.41
N GLN A 113 13.08 15.23 11.40
CA GLN A 113 13.95 14.14 11.79
C GLN A 113 14.12 13.10 10.67
N ASN A 114 13.11 12.88 9.83
CA ASN A 114 13.18 12.03 8.65
C ASN A 114 13.82 12.71 7.42
N GLY A 115 14.24 13.98 7.54
CA GLY A 115 14.80 14.76 6.43
C GLY A 115 13.78 15.08 5.34
N VAL A 116 12.49 15.20 5.70
CA VAL A 116 11.43 15.62 4.78
C VAL A 116 11.48 17.14 4.64
N VAL A 117 11.44 17.64 3.41
CA VAL A 117 11.27 19.07 3.16
C VAL A 117 9.83 19.45 3.50
N CYS A 118 9.65 20.20 4.56
CA CYS A 118 8.32 20.63 5.02
C CYS A 118 8.40 21.96 5.76
N GLU A 119 7.33 22.73 5.71
CA GLU A 119 7.20 24.02 6.41
C GLU A 119 5.88 24.06 7.20
N MET A 120 5.93 24.65 8.40
CA MET A 120 4.73 24.99 9.15
C MET A 120 4.14 26.28 8.57
N ILE A 121 2.84 26.26 8.26
CA ILE A 121 2.15 27.37 7.61
C ILE A 121 0.91 27.79 8.40
N ASP A 122 0.61 29.08 8.38
CA ASP A 122 -0.61 29.66 8.94
C ASP A 122 -1.80 29.56 7.96
N GLU A 123 -2.96 30.04 8.40
CA GLU A 123 -4.18 30.03 7.60
C GLU A 123 -4.02 30.80 6.28
N ALA A 124 -3.38 31.95 6.30
CA ALA A 124 -3.22 32.80 5.11
C ALA A 124 -2.39 32.07 4.05
N ARG A 125 -1.27 31.47 4.47
CA ARG A 125 -0.39 30.72 3.58
C ARG A 125 -1.04 29.41 3.12
N LEU A 126 -1.84 28.77 3.96
CA LEU A 126 -2.60 27.57 3.61
C LEU A 126 -3.61 27.87 2.48
N LYS A 127 -4.29 29.02 2.53
CA LYS A 127 -5.22 29.47 1.48
C LYS A 127 -4.55 29.80 0.14
N GLU A 128 -3.27 30.15 0.14
CA GLU A 128 -2.52 30.32 -1.12
C GLU A 128 -2.33 28.98 -1.85
N TYR A 129 -2.04 27.90 -1.12
CA TYR A 129 -1.91 26.57 -1.68
C TYR A 129 -3.27 25.95 -2.02
N GLU A 130 -4.20 25.96 -1.07
CA GLU A 130 -5.53 25.35 -1.17
C GLU A 130 -6.62 26.34 -0.74
N PRO A 131 -7.17 27.15 -1.67
CA PRO A 131 -8.08 28.26 -1.36
C PRO A 131 -9.36 27.87 -0.62
N HIS A 132 -9.83 26.63 -0.81
CA HIS A 132 -11.10 26.11 -0.30
C HIS A 132 -10.97 25.35 1.02
N VAL A 133 -9.74 25.17 1.53
CA VAL A 133 -9.52 24.40 2.76
C VAL A 133 -9.94 25.19 4.01
N ALA A 134 -10.52 24.50 4.98
CA ALA A 134 -11.00 25.09 6.25
C ALA A 134 -9.94 25.10 7.36
N GLY A 135 -8.66 24.96 7.04
CA GLY A 135 -7.60 24.87 8.04
C GLY A 135 -7.24 26.21 8.66
N ILE A 136 -6.86 26.18 9.93
CA ILE A 136 -6.36 27.33 10.71
C ILE A 136 -4.83 27.28 10.86
N ARG A 137 -4.20 26.12 10.65
CA ARG A 137 -2.75 25.89 10.64
C ARG A 137 -2.46 24.64 9.85
N GLY A 138 -1.29 24.53 9.23
CA GLY A 138 -0.94 23.35 8.44
C GLY A 138 0.54 23.12 8.29
N ILE A 139 0.87 21.98 7.66
CA ILE A 139 2.23 21.69 7.17
C ILE A 139 2.15 21.57 5.65
N HIS A 140 2.95 22.32 4.95
CA HIS A 140 3.16 22.14 3.53
C HIS A 140 4.35 21.21 3.28
N VAL A 141 4.18 20.22 2.39
CA VAL A 141 5.18 19.22 2.03
C VAL A 141 5.33 19.18 0.52
N PRO A 142 6.23 20.01 -0.06
CA PRO A 142 6.35 20.18 -1.51
C PRO A 142 6.77 18.91 -2.26
N GLU A 143 7.61 18.07 -1.67
CA GLU A 143 8.17 16.87 -2.30
C GLU A 143 7.22 15.67 -2.44
N THR A 144 5.99 15.79 -1.91
CA THR A 144 4.95 14.77 -2.11
C THR A 144 4.41 14.87 -3.53
N GLY A 145 4.16 13.73 -4.17
CA GLY A 145 3.70 13.71 -5.54
C GLY A 145 2.66 12.61 -5.80
N ILE A 146 2.36 12.43 -7.07
CA ILE A 146 1.40 11.44 -7.58
C ILE A 146 1.98 10.71 -8.78
N VAL A 147 1.59 9.42 -8.94
CA VAL A 147 2.01 8.52 -10.02
C VAL A 147 0.97 7.42 -10.20
N ASP A 148 0.92 6.80 -11.37
CA ASP A 148 0.19 5.54 -11.55
C ASP A 148 1.09 4.34 -11.24
N TYR A 149 0.91 3.72 -10.06
CA TYR A 149 1.69 2.55 -9.65
C TYR A 149 1.40 1.30 -10.50
N ARG A 150 0.24 1.23 -11.17
CA ARG A 150 -0.02 0.14 -12.12
C ARG A 150 0.90 0.26 -13.34
N GLN A 151 1.07 1.46 -13.89
CA GLN A 151 2.02 1.70 -14.98
C GLN A 151 3.45 1.38 -14.54
N VAL A 152 3.87 1.81 -13.35
CA VAL A 152 5.18 1.47 -12.79
C VAL A 152 5.38 -0.04 -12.72
N ALA A 153 4.40 -0.77 -12.18
CA ALA A 153 4.48 -2.22 -12.04
C ALA A 153 4.54 -2.95 -13.39
N VAL A 154 3.70 -2.57 -14.35
CA VAL A 154 3.72 -3.13 -15.70
C VAL A 154 5.10 -2.88 -16.35
N ARG A 155 5.62 -1.67 -16.23
CA ARG A 155 6.93 -1.32 -16.80
C ARG A 155 8.09 -2.11 -16.17
N LEU A 156 8.05 -2.33 -14.85
CA LEU A 156 9.00 -3.23 -14.18
C LEU A 156 8.93 -4.66 -14.76
N GLY A 157 7.71 -5.16 -15.01
CA GLY A 157 7.47 -6.46 -15.63
C GLY A 157 8.08 -6.55 -17.04
N GLU A 158 7.85 -5.54 -17.88
CA GLU A 158 8.43 -5.45 -19.21
C GLU A 158 9.96 -5.49 -19.17
N ARG A 159 10.58 -4.68 -18.30
CA ARG A 159 12.03 -4.65 -18.14
C ARG A 159 12.63 -5.98 -17.66
N ILE A 160 11.89 -6.72 -16.81
CA ILE A 160 12.29 -8.08 -16.41
C ILE A 160 12.25 -9.04 -17.61
N GLN A 161 11.21 -8.97 -18.42
CA GLN A 161 11.03 -9.82 -19.61
C GLN A 161 12.05 -9.48 -20.71
N GLU A 162 12.35 -8.20 -20.95
CA GLU A 162 13.37 -7.73 -21.89
C GLU A 162 14.77 -8.29 -21.57
N LYS A 163 15.02 -8.60 -20.28
CA LYS A 163 16.27 -9.27 -19.84
C LYS A 163 16.21 -10.81 -19.96
N GLY A 164 15.16 -11.36 -20.56
CA GLY A 164 15.03 -12.80 -20.80
C GLY A 164 14.46 -13.61 -19.62
N HIS A 165 13.96 -12.95 -18.58
CA HIS A 165 13.32 -13.62 -17.45
C HIS A 165 11.84 -13.89 -17.70
N LEU A 166 11.24 -14.83 -16.94
CA LEU A 166 9.89 -15.30 -17.18
C LEU A 166 8.90 -14.69 -16.18
N ILE A 167 7.79 -14.18 -16.72
CA ILE A 167 6.59 -13.86 -15.94
C ILE A 167 5.47 -14.77 -16.45
N GLN A 168 4.86 -15.53 -15.55
CA GLN A 168 3.75 -16.44 -15.86
C GLN A 168 2.51 -15.95 -15.11
N THR A 169 1.55 -15.42 -15.86
CA THR A 169 0.20 -15.06 -15.38
C THR A 169 -0.73 -16.26 -15.41
N GLY A 170 -1.89 -16.19 -14.74
CA GLY A 170 -2.82 -17.31 -14.59
C GLY A 170 -2.25 -18.48 -13.77
N ALA A 171 -1.19 -18.25 -13.01
CA ALA A 171 -0.41 -19.26 -12.31
C ALA A 171 -0.57 -19.15 -10.78
N GLU A 172 -1.80 -19.28 -10.29
CA GLU A 172 -2.06 -19.35 -8.85
C GLU A 172 -1.30 -20.50 -8.20
N VAL A 173 -0.43 -20.19 -7.24
CA VAL A 173 0.29 -21.19 -6.45
C VAL A 173 -0.69 -21.81 -5.44
N VAL A 174 -0.94 -23.11 -5.59
CA VAL A 174 -1.88 -23.88 -4.77
C VAL A 174 -1.20 -24.91 -3.87
N GLY A 175 0.09 -25.16 -4.08
CA GLY A 175 0.89 -26.06 -3.25
C GLY A 175 2.38 -25.77 -3.38
N ILE A 176 3.12 -26.03 -2.31
CA ILE A 176 4.58 -25.85 -2.22
C ILE A 176 5.17 -27.14 -1.65
N LYS A 177 6.14 -27.75 -2.37
CA LYS A 177 6.83 -28.97 -1.94
C LYS A 177 8.33 -28.73 -1.89
N HIS A 178 8.92 -28.97 -0.73
CA HIS A 178 10.36 -28.87 -0.52
C HIS A 178 11.07 -30.15 -0.95
N HIS A 179 12.22 -30.01 -1.62
CA HIS A 179 13.13 -31.09 -2.02
C HIS A 179 14.56 -30.75 -1.55
N ALA A 180 15.44 -31.72 -1.64
CA ALA A 180 16.83 -31.52 -1.23
C ALA A 180 17.54 -30.42 -2.05
N ASP A 181 17.19 -30.29 -3.34
CA ASP A 181 17.82 -29.40 -4.31
C ASP A 181 16.99 -28.16 -4.70
N GLY A 182 15.75 -28.03 -4.16
CA GLY A 182 14.89 -26.90 -4.50
C GLY A 182 13.47 -27.05 -3.99
N ILE A 183 12.58 -26.28 -4.59
CA ILE A 183 11.15 -26.20 -4.26
C ILE A 183 10.33 -26.40 -5.54
N THR A 184 9.30 -27.25 -5.48
CA THR A 184 8.26 -27.33 -6.51
C THR A 184 7.07 -26.47 -6.10
N LEU A 185 6.72 -25.53 -6.97
CA LEU A 185 5.52 -24.70 -6.89
C LEU A 185 4.43 -25.31 -7.77
N GLN A 186 3.41 -25.88 -7.14
CA GLN A 186 2.25 -26.40 -7.83
C GLN A 186 1.29 -25.25 -8.14
N THR A 187 1.00 -25.04 -9.42
CA THR A 187 0.13 -23.95 -9.86
C THR A 187 -1.02 -24.45 -10.72
N ARG A 188 -2.02 -23.62 -10.94
CA ARG A 188 -3.09 -23.91 -11.91
C ARG A 188 -2.61 -23.99 -13.36
N ALA A 189 -1.46 -23.37 -13.67
CA ALA A 189 -0.82 -23.39 -14.99
C ALA A 189 0.21 -24.54 -15.17
N GLY A 190 0.29 -25.46 -14.19
CA GLY A 190 1.27 -26.54 -14.14
C GLY A 190 2.33 -26.29 -13.07
N ASP A 191 3.30 -27.21 -12.96
CA ASP A 191 4.32 -27.18 -11.92
C ASP A 191 5.58 -26.44 -12.40
N PHE A 192 6.17 -25.65 -11.49
CA PHE A 192 7.43 -24.94 -11.66
C PHE A 192 8.40 -25.34 -10.55
N THR A 193 9.70 -25.27 -10.81
CA THR A 193 10.71 -25.52 -9.79
C THR A 193 11.67 -24.35 -9.65
N ALA A 194 12.12 -24.11 -8.43
CA ALA A 194 13.10 -23.06 -8.13
C ALA A 194 14.04 -23.49 -7.00
N LYS A 195 15.26 -22.94 -6.96
CA LYS A 195 16.19 -23.14 -5.86
C LYS A 195 15.80 -22.30 -4.64
N GLN A 196 15.33 -21.07 -4.87
CA GLN A 196 14.87 -20.14 -3.85
C GLN A 196 13.48 -19.61 -4.24
N VAL A 197 12.64 -19.30 -3.25
CA VAL A 197 11.30 -18.76 -3.45
C VAL A 197 11.14 -17.49 -2.61
N ILE A 198 10.58 -16.44 -3.21
CA ILE A 198 10.20 -15.21 -2.51
C ILE A 198 8.68 -15.07 -2.59
N ASN A 199 8.04 -15.04 -1.44
CA ASN A 199 6.61 -14.83 -1.34
C ASN A 199 6.28 -13.35 -1.19
N CYS A 200 5.74 -12.76 -2.26
CA CYS A 200 5.20 -11.39 -2.33
C CYS A 200 3.67 -11.42 -2.55
N GLY A 201 2.97 -12.39 -1.97
CA GLY A 201 1.55 -12.68 -2.18
C GLY A 201 0.55 -11.66 -1.63
N GLY A 202 1.01 -10.53 -1.08
CA GLY A 202 0.16 -9.41 -0.63
C GLY A 202 -0.98 -9.85 0.30
N LEU A 203 -2.22 -9.72 -0.15
CA LEU A 203 -3.43 -10.15 0.60
C LEU A 203 -3.41 -11.64 1.00
N PHE A 204 -2.62 -12.47 0.33
CA PHE A 204 -2.50 -13.91 0.58
C PHE A 204 -1.14 -14.34 1.13
N SER A 205 -0.26 -13.40 1.48
CA SER A 205 1.12 -13.67 1.90
C SER A 205 1.22 -14.67 3.05
N ASP A 206 0.36 -14.56 4.07
CA ASP A 206 0.28 -15.47 5.21
C ASP A 206 -0.19 -16.89 4.83
N ARG A 207 -1.09 -17.02 3.84
CA ARG A 207 -1.53 -18.32 3.33
C ARG A 207 -0.45 -18.99 2.49
N VAL A 208 0.21 -18.24 1.63
CA VAL A 208 1.35 -18.73 0.84
C VAL A 208 2.50 -19.18 1.74
N ALA A 209 2.81 -18.42 2.79
CA ALA A 209 3.81 -18.80 3.78
C ALA A 209 3.47 -20.16 4.43
N ARG A 210 2.20 -20.35 4.81
CA ARG A 210 1.74 -21.65 5.37
C ARG A 210 1.80 -22.80 4.37
N LEU A 211 1.54 -22.57 3.08
CA LEU A 211 1.74 -23.58 2.03
C LEU A 211 3.22 -24.02 1.95
N GLY A 212 4.14 -23.10 2.23
CA GLY A 212 5.59 -23.36 2.31
C GLY A 212 6.06 -23.93 3.66
N GLY A 213 5.15 -24.25 4.58
CA GLY A 213 5.48 -24.82 5.89
C GLY A 213 5.82 -23.81 6.98
N ALA A 214 5.76 -22.50 6.70
CA ALA A 214 5.92 -21.47 7.74
C ALA A 214 4.65 -21.36 8.60
N HIS A 215 4.81 -20.92 9.84
CA HIS A 215 3.72 -20.72 10.80
C HIS A 215 3.73 -19.29 11.37
N PRO A 216 3.42 -18.27 10.53
CA PRO A 216 3.42 -16.90 11.00
C PRO A 216 2.37 -16.69 12.10
N ASP A 217 2.77 -16.03 13.19
CA ASP A 217 1.88 -15.68 14.30
C ASP A 217 0.83 -14.65 13.88
N SER A 218 1.18 -13.76 12.95
CA SER A 218 0.25 -12.78 12.40
C SER A 218 -0.63 -13.36 11.30
N LYS A 219 -1.83 -12.76 11.13
CA LYS A 219 -2.73 -13.03 10.01
C LYS A 219 -3.06 -11.75 9.25
N ILE A 220 -3.27 -11.88 7.95
CA ILE A 220 -3.78 -10.79 7.13
C ILE A 220 -5.29 -10.66 7.35
N VAL A 221 -5.71 -9.49 7.80
CA VAL A 221 -7.11 -9.08 7.87
C VAL A 221 -7.33 -7.98 6.83
N PRO A 222 -8.29 -8.15 5.91
CA PRO A 222 -8.51 -7.18 4.86
C PRO A 222 -9.35 -5.99 5.36
N PHE A 223 -8.87 -4.76 5.11
CA PHE A 223 -9.63 -3.54 5.34
C PHE A 223 -9.86 -2.82 4.02
N ARG A 224 -11.15 -2.66 3.66
CA ARG A 224 -11.54 -1.92 2.46
C ARG A 224 -11.54 -0.43 2.75
N GLY A 225 -10.87 0.31 1.87
CA GLY A 225 -10.98 1.76 1.77
C GLY A 225 -11.91 2.11 0.62
N GLU A 226 -13.01 2.75 0.91
CA GLU A 226 -13.98 3.20 -0.09
C GLU A 226 -13.71 4.65 -0.44
N TYR A 227 -13.86 4.98 -1.72
CA TYR A 227 -13.58 6.30 -2.26
C TYR A 227 -14.79 6.86 -2.99
N TYR A 228 -14.80 8.16 -3.09
CA TYR A 228 -15.57 8.93 -4.05
C TYR A 228 -14.63 9.75 -4.91
N GLU A 229 -15.07 10.12 -6.11
CA GLU A 229 -14.42 11.11 -6.95
C GLU A 229 -15.25 12.38 -7.01
N LEU A 230 -14.57 13.54 -7.10
CA LEU A 230 -15.23 14.78 -7.41
C LEU A 230 -15.66 14.77 -8.88
N LYS A 231 -16.86 15.25 -9.13
CA LYS A 231 -17.28 15.55 -10.50
C LYS A 231 -16.48 16.73 -11.07
N PRO A 232 -16.35 16.85 -12.40
CA PRO A 232 -15.53 17.89 -13.03
C PRO A 232 -15.82 19.32 -12.56
N GLU A 233 -17.10 19.64 -12.29
CA GLU A 233 -17.50 20.95 -11.80
C GLU A 233 -16.98 21.29 -10.39
N ALA A 234 -16.55 20.29 -9.60
CA ALA A 234 -16.07 20.44 -8.23
C ALA A 234 -14.55 20.16 -8.07
N GLU A 235 -13.85 19.69 -9.11
CA GLU A 235 -12.42 19.40 -9.03
C GLU A 235 -11.56 20.61 -8.65
N HIS A 236 -12.02 21.83 -8.99
CA HIS A 236 -11.34 23.08 -8.66
C HIS A 236 -11.22 23.32 -7.14
N LEU A 237 -11.99 22.61 -6.31
CA LEU A 237 -11.95 22.72 -4.86
C LEU A 237 -10.68 22.11 -4.24
N CYS A 238 -9.94 21.28 -4.98
CA CYS A 238 -8.69 20.67 -4.52
C CYS A 238 -7.62 20.75 -5.62
N LYS A 239 -6.50 21.42 -5.34
CA LYS A 239 -5.41 21.61 -6.31
C LYS A 239 -4.32 20.55 -6.22
N SER A 240 -4.09 19.98 -5.01
CA SER A 240 -3.01 19.06 -4.72
C SER A 240 -3.49 17.89 -3.85
N LEU A 241 -2.91 17.72 -2.67
CA LEU A 241 -3.25 16.69 -1.70
C LEU A 241 -3.61 17.38 -0.37
N ILE A 242 -4.84 17.19 0.11
CA ILE A 242 -5.32 17.78 1.36
C ILE A 242 -5.60 16.68 2.37
N TYR A 243 -4.79 16.62 3.42
CA TYR A 243 -4.82 15.57 4.44
C TYR A 243 -5.18 16.15 5.81
N PRO A 244 -6.01 15.48 6.61
CA PRO A 244 -6.25 15.88 8.00
C PRO A 244 -5.04 15.56 8.88
N VAL A 245 -4.97 16.16 10.04
CA VAL A 245 -4.16 15.66 11.15
C VAL A 245 -4.71 14.30 11.59
N PRO A 246 -3.89 13.23 11.61
CA PRO A 246 -4.33 11.92 12.06
C PRO A 246 -4.80 11.94 13.51
N ASN A 247 -5.93 11.31 13.80
CA ASN A 247 -6.32 11.05 15.18
C ASN A 247 -5.39 9.97 15.78
N PRO A 248 -4.62 10.28 16.85
CA PRO A 248 -3.67 9.33 17.44
C PRO A 248 -4.32 8.08 18.04
N GLU A 249 -5.62 8.15 18.37
CA GLU A 249 -6.37 7.01 18.90
C GLU A 249 -6.84 6.03 17.81
N PHE A 250 -6.73 6.41 16.53
CA PHE A 250 -7.22 5.60 15.42
C PHE A 250 -6.08 5.20 14.47
N PRO A 251 -5.96 3.91 14.12
CA PRO A 251 -4.83 3.40 13.36
C PRO A 251 -4.83 3.80 11.88
N PHE A 252 -5.92 4.33 11.37
CA PHE A 252 -6.04 4.73 9.97
C PHE A 252 -6.20 6.24 9.83
N LEU A 253 -5.67 6.79 8.75
CA LEU A 253 -5.85 8.20 8.41
C LEU A 253 -7.33 8.45 8.07
N GLY A 254 -7.84 9.61 8.51
CA GLY A 254 -9.17 10.07 8.12
C GLY A 254 -9.30 10.36 6.62
N VAL A 255 -10.53 10.56 6.15
CA VAL A 255 -10.80 10.90 4.75
C VAL A 255 -10.03 12.15 4.34
N HIS A 256 -9.51 12.15 3.12
CA HIS A 256 -8.67 13.20 2.57
C HIS A 256 -8.92 13.34 1.07
N PHE A 257 -8.36 14.36 0.46
CA PHE A 257 -8.47 14.63 -0.97
C PHE A 257 -7.14 14.35 -1.65
N THR A 258 -7.21 13.70 -2.80
CA THR A 258 -6.04 13.31 -3.59
C THR A 258 -6.29 13.65 -5.05
N ARG A 259 -5.56 14.63 -5.58
CA ARG A 259 -5.49 14.83 -7.02
C ARG A 259 -4.84 13.61 -7.69
N MET A 260 -5.41 13.14 -8.79
CA MET A 260 -4.94 11.96 -9.50
C MET A 260 -4.07 12.34 -10.71
N ILE A 261 -3.11 11.46 -11.07
CA ILE A 261 -2.17 11.72 -12.17
C ILE A 261 -2.86 11.80 -13.55
N HIS A 262 -3.98 11.11 -13.73
CA HIS A 262 -4.77 11.14 -14.96
C HIS A 262 -5.90 12.17 -14.94
N GLY A 263 -5.91 13.06 -13.96
CA GLY A 263 -6.99 14.01 -13.72
C GLY A 263 -8.01 13.45 -12.72
N GLY A 264 -8.88 14.33 -12.24
CA GLY A 264 -9.83 14.03 -11.18
C GLY A 264 -9.26 14.19 -9.76
N VAL A 265 -10.14 14.14 -8.79
CA VAL A 265 -9.81 14.22 -7.36
C VAL A 265 -10.54 13.09 -6.64
N GLU A 266 -9.80 12.16 -6.06
CA GLU A 266 -10.33 11.15 -5.14
C GLU A 266 -10.55 11.73 -3.74
N CYS A 267 -11.63 11.30 -3.10
CA CYS A 267 -12.03 11.65 -1.74
C CYS A 267 -12.16 10.37 -0.91
N GLY A 268 -11.41 10.26 0.14
CA GLY A 268 -11.39 9.06 1.00
C GLY A 268 -9.97 8.73 1.44
N PRO A 269 -9.71 7.45 1.77
CA PRO A 269 -10.70 6.42 2.01
C PRO A 269 -11.24 6.41 3.45
N ASN A 270 -12.36 5.76 3.67
CA ASN A 270 -12.71 5.21 4.97
C ASN A 270 -11.89 3.92 5.27
N ALA A 271 -12.15 3.24 6.37
CA ALA A 271 -11.50 1.99 6.69
C ALA A 271 -12.49 1.00 7.33
N VAL A 272 -13.07 0.14 6.51
CA VAL A 272 -14.03 -0.88 6.96
C VAL A 272 -13.50 -2.29 6.79
N TRP A 273 -13.88 -3.20 7.69
CA TRP A 273 -13.57 -4.60 7.52
C TRP A 273 -14.18 -5.14 6.23
N ALA A 274 -13.36 -5.73 5.35
CA ALA A 274 -13.81 -6.36 4.13
C ALA A 274 -14.19 -7.83 4.39
N PHE A 275 -15.29 -8.30 3.79
CA PHE A 275 -15.79 -9.67 3.98
C PHE A 275 -15.14 -10.70 3.05
N ALA A 276 -14.13 -10.28 2.31
CA ALA A 276 -13.25 -11.10 1.50
C ALA A 276 -11.87 -10.45 1.43
N ARG A 277 -10.79 -11.24 1.22
CA ARG A 277 -9.44 -10.69 1.02
C ARG A 277 -9.37 -9.79 -0.22
N GLU A 278 -10.15 -10.10 -1.23
CA GLU A 278 -10.34 -9.28 -2.45
C GLU A 278 -11.72 -8.64 -2.48
N GLY A 279 -12.13 -8.12 -1.32
CA GLY A 279 -13.43 -7.49 -1.10
C GLY A 279 -13.51 -6.06 -1.60
N TYR A 280 -13.27 -5.83 -2.91
CA TYR A 280 -13.30 -4.49 -3.53
C TYR A 280 -14.71 -3.91 -3.64
N THR A 281 -15.75 -4.71 -3.53
CA THR A 281 -17.15 -4.26 -3.45
C THR A 281 -17.81 -4.71 -2.14
N LYS A 282 -18.90 -4.04 -1.77
CA LYS A 282 -19.69 -4.41 -0.56
C LYS A 282 -20.33 -5.80 -0.68
N SER A 283 -20.58 -6.26 -1.91
CA SER A 283 -21.17 -7.56 -2.21
C SER A 283 -20.14 -8.70 -2.30
N ASN A 284 -18.85 -8.42 -2.32
CA ASN A 284 -17.83 -9.44 -2.29
C ASN A 284 -17.76 -10.07 -0.90
N ILE A 285 -18.30 -11.29 -0.76
CA ILE A 285 -18.29 -12.07 0.47
C ILE A 285 -17.64 -13.40 0.20
N ASN A 286 -16.62 -13.75 0.99
CA ASN A 286 -15.99 -15.05 1.00
C ASN A 286 -16.10 -15.65 2.40
N LEU A 287 -16.87 -16.73 2.56
CA LEU A 287 -17.14 -17.34 3.86
C LEU A 287 -15.87 -17.82 4.57
N ARG A 288 -14.88 -18.34 3.82
CA ARG A 288 -13.60 -18.75 4.40
C ARG A 288 -12.83 -17.57 4.97
N ASP A 289 -12.72 -16.47 4.22
CA ASP A 289 -12.02 -15.26 4.64
C ASP A 289 -12.71 -14.62 5.86
N LEU A 290 -14.05 -14.57 5.81
CA LEU A 290 -14.87 -14.04 6.88
C LEU A 290 -14.70 -14.83 8.18
N LEU A 291 -14.83 -16.17 8.12
CA LEU A 291 -14.68 -17.04 9.29
C LEU A 291 -13.24 -17.02 9.83
N GLU A 292 -12.25 -17.02 8.95
CA GLU A 292 -10.83 -16.98 9.35
C GLU A 292 -10.50 -15.68 10.10
N ALA A 293 -11.06 -14.55 9.69
CA ALA A 293 -10.91 -13.28 10.40
C ALA A 293 -11.76 -13.26 11.70
N ALA A 294 -13.04 -13.61 11.61
CA ALA A 294 -13.98 -13.54 12.73
C ALA A 294 -13.63 -14.49 13.90
N THR A 295 -12.90 -15.58 13.63
CA THR A 295 -12.44 -16.53 14.65
C THR A 295 -11.00 -16.26 15.12
N TYR A 296 -10.31 -15.28 14.53
CA TYR A 296 -8.94 -14.95 14.91
C TYR A 296 -8.91 -14.10 16.21
N PRO A 297 -8.24 -14.58 17.29
CA PRO A 297 -8.23 -13.87 18.56
C PRO A 297 -7.71 -12.42 18.47
N GLY A 298 -6.71 -12.19 17.60
CA GLY A 298 -6.19 -10.84 17.36
C GLY A 298 -7.26 -9.91 16.79
N PHE A 299 -8.07 -10.37 15.83
CA PHE A 299 -9.15 -9.56 15.26
C PHE A 299 -10.24 -9.27 16.32
N LEU A 300 -10.62 -10.25 17.12
CA LEU A 300 -11.62 -10.06 18.18
C LEU A 300 -11.16 -9.03 19.22
N LYS A 301 -9.90 -9.09 19.65
CA LYS A 301 -9.33 -8.11 20.59
C LYS A 301 -9.30 -6.71 19.99
N MET A 302 -8.84 -6.58 18.74
CA MET A 302 -8.84 -5.30 18.02
C MET A 302 -10.26 -4.75 17.86
N ALA A 303 -11.22 -5.59 17.42
CA ALA A 303 -12.61 -5.20 17.26
C ALA A 303 -13.23 -4.73 18.58
N CYS A 304 -12.96 -5.43 19.71
CA CYS A 304 -13.39 -4.99 21.03
C CYS A 304 -12.78 -3.65 21.45
N LYS A 305 -11.51 -3.41 21.12
CA LYS A 305 -10.83 -2.15 21.44
C LYS A 305 -11.38 -0.96 20.67
N TYR A 306 -11.64 -1.14 19.36
CA TYR A 306 -11.99 -0.05 18.42
C TYR A 306 -13.45 -0.11 17.95
N TRP A 307 -14.34 -0.80 18.67
CA TRP A 307 -15.72 -1.05 18.21
C TRP A 307 -16.51 0.22 17.87
N LYS A 308 -16.37 1.30 18.68
CA LYS A 308 -17.06 2.59 18.44
C LYS A 308 -16.63 3.21 17.11
N THR A 309 -15.32 3.26 16.90
CA THR A 309 -14.73 3.81 15.65
C THR A 309 -15.11 2.93 14.46
N GLY A 310 -15.04 1.60 14.63
CA GLY A 310 -15.46 0.65 13.60
C GLY A 310 -16.92 0.80 13.18
N LEU A 311 -17.83 1.02 14.13
CA LEU A 311 -19.24 1.32 13.82
C LEU A 311 -19.40 2.66 13.07
N GLY A 312 -18.63 3.69 13.44
CA GLY A 312 -18.61 4.97 12.75
C GLY A 312 -18.11 4.84 11.29
N GLU A 313 -17.05 4.05 11.06
CA GLU A 313 -16.56 3.74 9.71
C GLU A 313 -17.60 2.98 8.90
N MET A 314 -18.25 1.97 9.49
CA MET A 314 -19.34 1.22 8.85
C MET A 314 -20.52 2.13 8.52
N TRP A 315 -20.89 3.06 9.40
CA TRP A 315 -21.93 4.04 9.12
C TRP A 315 -21.55 4.92 7.93
N ARG A 316 -20.33 5.45 7.87
CA ARG A 316 -19.84 6.20 6.70
C ARG A 316 -19.85 5.38 5.41
N SER A 317 -19.61 4.07 5.49
CA SER A 317 -19.70 3.18 4.33
C SER A 317 -21.11 3.09 3.74
N PHE A 318 -22.14 3.15 4.57
CA PHE A 318 -23.53 3.04 4.12
C PHE A 318 -24.22 4.39 3.92
N SER A 319 -23.69 5.46 4.52
CA SER A 319 -24.29 6.80 4.49
C SER A 319 -23.39 7.79 3.73
N LYS A 320 -23.74 8.08 2.48
CA LYS A 320 -23.06 9.14 1.70
C LYS A 320 -23.09 10.49 2.41
N PRO A 321 -24.21 10.94 3.05
CA PRO A 321 -24.20 12.17 3.83
C PRO A 321 -23.17 12.19 4.96
N ALA A 322 -23.01 11.09 5.71
CA ALA A 322 -22.00 11.00 6.76
C ALA A 322 -20.56 11.04 6.21
N PHE A 323 -20.34 10.52 5.00
CA PHE A 323 -19.05 10.64 4.31
C PHE A 323 -18.78 12.09 3.87
N VAL A 324 -19.81 12.77 3.34
CA VAL A 324 -19.73 14.20 2.97
C VAL A 324 -19.42 15.07 4.17
N GLU A 325 -20.08 14.85 5.31
CA GLU A 325 -19.81 15.57 6.56
C GLU A 325 -18.33 15.45 7.00
N ALA A 326 -17.77 14.24 6.87
CA ALA A 326 -16.34 14.03 7.15
C ALA A 326 -15.42 14.80 6.19
N LEU A 327 -15.76 14.90 4.90
CA LEU A 327 -15.02 15.69 3.92
C LEU A 327 -15.15 17.20 4.14
N GLN A 328 -16.32 17.66 4.58
CA GLN A 328 -16.62 19.07 4.86
C GLN A 328 -15.75 19.64 6.00
N ARG A 329 -15.18 18.80 6.86
CA ARG A 329 -14.19 19.26 7.84
C ARG A 329 -12.97 19.89 7.18
N LEU A 330 -12.58 19.39 6.00
CA LEU A 330 -11.43 19.89 5.24
C LEU A 330 -11.86 20.92 4.19
N ILE A 331 -12.93 20.66 3.45
CA ILE A 331 -13.47 21.56 2.42
C ILE A 331 -14.97 21.71 2.66
N PRO A 332 -15.42 22.80 3.32
CA PRO A 332 -16.83 23.03 3.68
C PRO A 332 -17.79 23.11 2.49
N GLU A 333 -17.29 23.46 1.32
CA GLU A 333 -18.08 23.62 0.09
C GLU A 333 -18.48 22.30 -0.56
N ILE A 334 -17.93 21.17 -0.12
CA ILE A 334 -18.28 19.85 -0.66
C ILE A 334 -19.74 19.51 -0.35
N ARG A 335 -20.44 18.99 -1.37
CA ARG A 335 -21.85 18.56 -1.28
C ARG A 335 -21.99 17.15 -1.86
N SER A 336 -23.09 16.47 -1.50
CA SER A 336 -23.37 15.13 -2.01
C SER A 336 -23.44 15.05 -3.55
N GLU A 337 -23.95 16.11 -4.19
CA GLU A 337 -24.02 16.19 -5.65
C GLU A 337 -22.65 16.26 -6.35
N HIS A 338 -21.60 16.73 -5.66
CA HIS A 338 -20.22 16.79 -6.18
C HIS A 338 -19.55 15.43 -6.28
N LEU A 339 -20.09 14.40 -5.63
CA LEU A 339 -19.42 13.11 -5.48
C LEU A 339 -20.04 12.02 -6.35
N VAL A 340 -19.21 11.23 -7.01
CA VAL A 340 -19.56 9.94 -7.61
C VAL A 340 -18.78 8.83 -6.92
N ALA A 341 -19.34 7.61 -6.86
CA ALA A 341 -18.64 6.48 -6.25
C ALA A 341 -17.43 6.08 -7.10
N ALA A 342 -16.29 5.87 -6.45
CA ALA A 342 -15.05 5.42 -7.07
C ALA A 342 -14.72 3.96 -6.67
N PRO A 343 -13.78 3.31 -7.40
CA PRO A 343 -13.30 1.98 -7.03
C PRO A 343 -12.68 1.96 -5.64
N ALA A 344 -12.90 0.88 -4.90
CA ALA A 344 -12.32 0.71 -3.57
C ALA A 344 -10.93 0.04 -3.64
N GLY A 345 -10.10 0.30 -2.63
CA GLY A 345 -8.88 -0.45 -2.37
C GLY A 345 -9.06 -1.42 -1.18
N VAL A 346 -8.25 -2.48 -1.12
CA VAL A 346 -8.21 -3.37 0.05
C VAL A 346 -6.79 -3.38 0.61
N ARG A 347 -6.65 -3.01 1.88
CA ARG A 347 -5.39 -3.07 2.61
C ARG A 347 -5.18 -4.46 3.18
N ALA A 348 -4.03 -5.07 2.92
CA ALA A 348 -3.56 -6.27 3.58
C ALA A 348 -2.96 -5.87 4.94
N GLN A 349 -3.75 -5.85 5.98
CA GLN A 349 -3.26 -5.49 7.31
C GLN A 349 -2.86 -6.73 8.08
N ALA A 350 -1.57 -6.86 8.37
CA ALA A 350 -1.11 -7.89 9.29
C ALA A 350 -1.49 -7.52 10.73
N LEU A 351 -2.05 -8.50 11.43
CA LEU A 351 -2.56 -8.37 12.78
C LEU A 351 -1.92 -9.44 13.68
N GLY A 352 -1.36 -9.02 14.80
CA GLY A 352 -0.81 -9.92 15.82
C GLY A 352 -1.89 -10.63 16.62
N PRO A 353 -1.58 -11.74 17.32
CA PRO A 353 -2.54 -12.48 18.14
C PRO A 353 -3.02 -11.71 19.36
N ASP A 354 -2.31 -10.66 19.74
CA ASP A 354 -2.64 -9.72 20.82
C ASP A 354 -3.62 -8.61 20.38
N GLY A 355 -3.90 -8.51 19.06
CA GLY A 355 -4.73 -7.47 18.47
C GLY A 355 -3.97 -6.22 18.06
N SER A 356 -2.65 -6.21 18.13
CA SER A 356 -1.81 -5.14 17.61
C SER A 356 -1.74 -5.19 16.09
N LEU A 357 -1.78 -4.01 15.46
CA LEU A 357 -1.48 -3.88 14.04
C LEU A 357 0.05 -3.94 13.85
N VAL A 358 0.48 -4.69 12.86
CA VAL A 358 1.90 -4.69 12.46
C VAL A 358 2.17 -3.46 11.62
N ASP A 359 2.87 -2.49 12.21
CA ASP A 359 3.08 -1.16 11.60
C ASP A 359 4.32 -1.06 10.71
N ASP A 360 5.23 -2.02 10.78
CA ASP A 360 6.46 -2.04 9.99
C ASP A 360 6.53 -3.30 9.11
N PHE A 361 7.57 -3.41 8.30
CA PHE A 361 7.80 -4.57 7.45
C PHE A 361 7.99 -5.83 8.30
N LEU A 362 7.35 -6.90 7.87
CA LEU A 362 7.48 -8.22 8.49
C LEU A 362 7.92 -9.22 7.42
N ILE A 363 9.14 -9.71 7.55
CA ILE A 363 9.72 -10.73 6.69
C ILE A 363 10.06 -11.94 7.56
N ASP A 364 9.66 -13.12 7.11
CA ASP A 364 9.97 -14.41 7.70
C ASP A 364 10.85 -15.20 6.74
N GLU A 365 11.87 -15.86 7.25
CA GLU A 365 12.89 -16.51 6.45
C GLU A 365 13.05 -17.98 6.83
N SER A 366 13.20 -18.83 5.82
CA SER A 366 13.67 -20.19 5.95
C SER A 366 14.82 -20.45 4.96
N ASP A 367 15.41 -21.64 4.96
CA ASP A 367 16.56 -21.96 4.11
C ASP A 367 16.36 -21.64 2.63
N ARG A 368 15.13 -21.81 2.13
CA ARG A 368 14.81 -21.64 0.71
C ARG A 368 13.65 -20.69 0.42
N MET A 369 13.06 -20.11 1.46
CA MET A 369 11.95 -19.17 1.28
C MET A 369 12.18 -17.88 2.05
N ILE A 370 11.80 -16.77 1.41
CA ILE A 370 11.67 -15.44 2.03
C ILE A 370 10.20 -15.05 1.92
N ASN A 371 9.52 -14.89 3.04
CA ASN A 371 8.11 -14.55 3.08
C ASN A 371 7.93 -13.09 3.46
N VAL A 372 7.46 -12.25 2.54
CA VAL A 372 7.07 -10.86 2.82
C VAL A 372 5.65 -10.88 3.37
N LEU A 373 5.52 -11.00 4.70
CA LEU A 373 4.23 -11.18 5.40
C LEU A 373 3.48 -9.87 5.56
N ASN A 374 4.20 -8.75 5.71
CA ASN A 374 3.61 -7.42 5.79
C ASN A 374 4.47 -6.39 5.08
N ALA A 375 3.86 -5.68 4.15
CA ALA A 375 4.44 -4.51 3.49
C ALA A 375 3.41 -3.37 3.58
N PRO A 376 3.38 -2.63 4.72
CA PRO A 376 2.37 -1.61 4.96
C PRO A 376 2.60 -0.38 4.07
N SER A 377 1.55 0.45 3.88
CA SER A 377 1.73 1.75 3.24
C SER A 377 2.87 2.53 3.92
N PRO A 378 3.82 3.05 3.16
CA PRO A 378 3.80 3.38 1.75
C PRO A 378 4.52 2.35 0.85
N ALA A 379 4.17 1.08 0.92
CA ALA A 379 4.88 0.00 0.21
C ALA A 379 5.06 0.28 -1.29
N ALA A 380 4.09 0.88 -1.97
CA ALA A 380 4.20 1.21 -3.39
C ALA A 380 5.31 2.25 -3.65
N THR A 381 5.32 3.37 -2.92
CA THR A 381 6.39 4.37 -2.98
C THR A 381 7.77 3.77 -2.67
N SER A 382 7.81 2.86 -1.70
CA SER A 382 9.03 2.24 -1.18
C SER A 382 9.45 0.98 -1.94
N SER A 383 8.68 0.53 -2.94
CA SER A 383 8.78 -0.81 -3.52
C SER A 383 10.17 -1.15 -4.07
N LEU A 384 10.82 -0.22 -4.74
CA LEU A 384 12.19 -0.40 -5.26
C LEU A 384 13.20 -0.61 -4.13
N ARG A 385 13.06 0.10 -3.02
CA ARG A 385 13.93 -0.05 -1.85
C ARG A 385 13.60 -1.33 -1.06
N ILE A 386 12.31 -1.67 -0.95
CA ILE A 386 11.86 -2.94 -0.36
C ILE A 386 12.44 -4.12 -1.17
N GLY A 387 12.34 -4.06 -2.50
CA GLY A 387 12.91 -5.07 -3.39
C GLY A 387 14.43 -5.23 -3.17
N GLN A 388 15.16 -4.13 -3.01
CA GLN A 388 16.58 -4.17 -2.68
C GLN A 388 16.83 -4.85 -1.32
N SER A 389 16.05 -4.51 -0.28
CA SER A 389 16.20 -5.14 1.04
C SER A 389 15.92 -6.65 1.00
N ILE A 390 14.92 -7.10 0.21
CA ILE A 390 14.64 -8.52 0.01
C ILE A 390 15.80 -9.20 -0.71
N VAL A 391 16.41 -8.54 -1.71
CA VAL A 391 17.56 -9.06 -2.45
C VAL A 391 18.81 -9.11 -1.56
N ASP A 392 18.97 -8.21 -0.59
CA ASP A 392 20.05 -8.29 0.40
C ASP A 392 19.95 -9.57 1.25
N LEU A 393 18.74 -10.00 1.62
CA LEU A 393 18.48 -11.28 2.31
C LEU A 393 18.69 -12.50 1.41
N LEU A 394 18.41 -12.37 0.11
CA LEU A 394 18.60 -13.43 -0.88
C LEU A 394 20.07 -13.63 -1.23
N ALA A 395 20.86 -12.58 -1.28
CA ALA A 395 22.22 -12.58 -1.82
C ALA A 395 23.14 -13.70 -1.26
N PRO A 396 23.16 -14.00 0.05
CA PRO A 396 23.97 -15.10 0.59
C PRO A 396 23.57 -16.50 0.10
N ARG A 397 22.38 -16.65 -0.50
CA ARG A 397 21.79 -17.94 -0.89
C ARG A 397 21.96 -18.30 -2.36
N ILE A 398 22.39 -17.33 -3.19
CA ILE A 398 22.51 -17.45 -4.64
C ILE A 398 23.94 -17.17 -5.15
N GLN A 399 24.89 -17.02 -4.24
CA GLN A 399 26.33 -16.86 -4.54
C GLN A 399 26.98 -18.21 -4.81
#